data_b1312163562627264311ed76c0835640
#
_entry.id   b1312163562627264311ed76c0835640
#
_cell.length_a   1.000
_cell.length_b   1.000
_cell.length_c   1.000
_cell.angle_alpha   90.00
_cell.angle_beta   90.00
_cell.angle_gamma   90.00
#
_symmetry.space_group_name_H-M   'P 1'
#
loop_
_entity.id
_entity.type
_entity.pdbx_description
1 polymer ?
#
loop_
_entity_poly.entity_id
_entity_poly.type
_entity_poly.pdbx_seq_one_letter_code
_entity_poly.pdbx_strand_id
1 'polypeptide(L)'
;MRKIWLILLIAAGWTASAQQRKTPIMGWSSWNTYRVNISDTLIKRQADAIVATGLKDAGYTYINIDDGFFGYRDEQGEMHAHPQRFPGGMKAVADYIHSLGLKAGIYSDAGAVTCGSIWDKDRNGIGAGLYGHEEQDADLYFRRWGYDFIKIDYCGAGQELDLDEQPRYTAIRKAIDQVGRKDVEINICRWAFPGTWAKELAASWRISGDISDNWESVKHIIEKNLPLSAYCADGHFNDMDMLEIGRSLSESEERVHFGLWCLMSSPLLVGCNMTTLPERSLALLKNPELIALNQDSLGLQAYPVQAADGTYVLVKDIGRRRTPVRAVALYNPTDSARRISVALSELELEGKTRLRDLFARKDLRPVRDTLSAVVGPHDVALWRVEAERRLEPTRYEAEWAYLPLFNDLGKRKKEVFYATEAKASGGQVVRYAGGCRENAIVWNRVWSDQGGRYEMRIVYLPAENRGLEVVVNGKSVQVPLSAEGVVTLPVVLCPGDNTVEMTCRTQWAPDIDQFTLKRTGNVK
;
A
#
# COMPACT_ATOMS: atom_id res chain seq x y z
N MET A 1 52.55 -35.16 -35.53
CA MET A 1 52.20 -33.79 -35.13
C MET A 1 50.70 -33.70 -34.93
N ARG A 2 50.23 -33.84 -33.67
CA ARG A 2 48.80 -33.69 -33.32
C ARG A 2 48.57 -32.28 -32.81
N LYS A 3 47.77 -31.51 -33.51
CA LYS A 3 47.32 -30.18 -33.06
C LYS A 3 46.18 -30.32 -32.04
N ILE A 4 46.45 -29.93 -30.80
CA ILE A 4 45.46 -29.82 -29.74
C ILE A 4 44.83 -28.43 -29.87
N TRP A 5 43.50 -28.37 -30.13
CA TRP A 5 42.73 -27.14 -30.08
C TRP A 5 42.20 -26.98 -28.64
N LEU A 6 42.65 -25.91 -27.99
CA LEU A 6 42.15 -25.47 -26.69
C LEU A 6 40.88 -24.65 -26.92
N ILE A 7 39.73 -25.19 -26.56
CA ILE A 7 38.48 -24.43 -26.56
C ILE A 7 38.38 -23.69 -25.20
N LEU A 8 38.57 -22.38 -25.22
CA LEU A 8 38.26 -21.51 -24.08
C LEU A 8 36.73 -21.35 -24.00
N LEU A 9 36.11 -22.00 -23.04
CA LEU A 9 34.74 -21.71 -22.61
C LEU A 9 34.75 -20.43 -21.75
N ILE A 10 34.33 -19.32 -22.34
CA ILE A 10 34.04 -18.10 -21.61
C ILE A 10 32.68 -18.33 -20.93
N ALA A 11 32.69 -18.66 -19.65
CA ALA A 11 31.52 -18.65 -18.82
C ALA A 11 31.12 -17.18 -18.58
N ALA A 12 30.17 -16.66 -19.35
CA ALA A 12 29.50 -15.41 -19.05
C ALA A 12 28.68 -15.60 -17.76
N GLY A 13 29.27 -15.25 -16.65
CA GLY A 13 28.58 -15.16 -15.38
C GLY A 13 27.50 -14.07 -15.46
N TRP A 14 26.27 -14.47 -15.61
CA TRP A 14 25.14 -13.59 -15.35
C TRP A 14 25.12 -13.36 -13.84
N THR A 15 25.73 -12.28 -13.40
CA THR A 15 25.42 -11.73 -12.07
C THR A 15 24.01 -11.15 -12.16
N ALA A 16 23.02 -11.95 -11.79
CA ALA A 16 21.73 -11.40 -11.42
C ALA A 16 21.97 -10.50 -10.22
N SER A 17 22.07 -9.20 -10.46
CA SER A 17 21.97 -8.19 -9.41
C SER A 17 20.61 -8.45 -8.76
N ALA A 18 20.61 -9.00 -7.54
CA ALA A 18 19.41 -9.09 -6.74
C ALA A 18 18.96 -7.63 -6.54
N GLN A 19 17.91 -7.24 -7.25
CA GLN A 19 17.31 -5.93 -7.10
C GLN A 19 16.87 -5.83 -5.64
N GLN A 20 17.54 -4.98 -4.87
CA GLN A 20 17.27 -4.80 -3.45
C GLN A 20 15.80 -4.41 -3.33
N ARG A 21 15.00 -5.22 -2.63
CA ARG A 21 13.57 -4.95 -2.45
C ARG A 21 13.42 -3.57 -1.85
N LYS A 22 12.65 -2.72 -2.51
CA LYS A 22 12.29 -1.40 -1.99
C LYS A 22 11.32 -1.59 -0.82
N THR A 23 11.58 -0.89 0.26
CA THR A 23 10.64 -0.72 1.37
C THR A 23 9.93 0.62 1.22
N PRO A 24 8.78 0.85 1.91
CA PRO A 24 8.10 2.14 1.84
C PRO A 24 9.04 3.28 2.26
N ILE A 25 8.89 4.45 1.66
CA ILE A 25 9.66 5.63 2.06
C ILE A 25 9.24 6.10 3.45
N MET A 26 10.22 6.67 4.16
CA MET A 26 10.03 7.32 5.46
C MET A 26 10.61 8.73 5.41
N GLY A 27 9.89 9.72 5.93
CA GLY A 27 10.35 11.10 5.89
C GLY A 27 9.32 12.08 6.44
N TRP A 28 9.36 13.28 5.90
CA TRP A 28 8.47 14.39 6.23
C TRP A 28 7.93 15.01 4.95
N SER A 29 6.70 15.55 5.01
CA SER A 29 6.10 16.31 3.91
C SER A 29 5.46 17.59 4.42
N SER A 30 5.55 18.66 3.62
CA SER A 30 5.18 20.01 4.06
C SER A 30 3.68 20.30 4.09
N TRP A 31 2.83 19.49 3.39
CA TRP A 31 1.45 19.90 3.09
C TRP A 31 0.57 20.07 4.31
N ASN A 32 0.42 19.06 5.16
CA ASN A 32 -0.65 19.04 6.17
C ASN A 32 -0.54 20.14 7.23
N THR A 33 0.66 20.63 7.52
CA THR A 33 0.85 21.74 8.46
C THR A 33 0.93 23.10 7.77
N TYR A 34 1.55 23.16 6.58
CA TYR A 34 1.94 24.44 6.01
C TYR A 34 1.20 24.79 4.71
N ARG A 35 0.60 23.79 4.05
CA ARG A 35 -0.05 23.97 2.75
C ARG A 35 0.89 24.71 1.79
N VAL A 36 0.42 25.72 1.08
CA VAL A 36 1.23 26.56 0.18
C VAL A 36 2.15 27.58 0.89
N ASN A 37 2.05 27.70 2.23
CA ASN A 37 2.80 28.69 3.02
C ASN A 37 4.18 28.14 3.44
N ILE A 38 5.00 27.82 2.47
CA ILE A 38 6.34 27.25 2.66
C ILE A 38 7.43 28.20 2.16
N SER A 39 8.66 27.99 2.65
CA SER A 39 9.85 28.73 2.22
C SER A 39 11.10 27.85 2.36
N ASP A 40 12.20 28.26 1.71
CA ASP A 40 13.48 27.56 1.82
C ASP A 40 13.96 27.46 3.27
N THR A 41 13.81 28.53 4.05
CA THR A 41 14.16 28.58 5.48
C THR A 41 13.30 27.61 6.31
N LEU A 42 12.00 27.52 6.02
CA LEU A 42 11.11 26.55 6.68
C LEU A 42 11.53 25.13 6.36
N ILE A 43 11.73 24.79 5.09
CA ILE A 43 12.13 23.44 4.66
C ILE A 43 13.45 23.03 5.29
N LYS A 44 14.46 23.90 5.26
CA LYS A 44 15.77 23.66 5.89
C LYS A 44 15.64 23.39 7.39
N ARG A 45 14.82 24.19 8.10
CA ARG A 45 14.55 23.99 9.52
C ARG A 45 13.87 22.63 9.83
N GLN A 46 12.95 22.18 8.99
CA GLN A 46 12.33 20.86 9.16
C GLN A 46 13.37 19.73 8.89
N ALA A 47 14.22 19.88 7.89
CA ALA A 47 15.31 18.96 7.61
C ALA A 47 16.31 18.87 8.78
N ASP A 48 16.69 20.01 9.36
CA ASP A 48 17.55 20.06 10.55
C ASP A 48 16.89 19.36 11.75
N ALA A 49 15.57 19.55 11.95
CA ALA A 49 14.84 18.94 13.03
C ALA A 49 14.77 17.40 12.89
N ILE A 50 14.63 16.87 11.69
CA ILE A 50 14.70 15.41 11.41
C ILE A 50 16.05 14.83 11.87
N VAL A 51 17.14 15.54 11.61
CA VAL A 51 18.49 15.14 12.07
C VAL A 51 18.62 15.28 13.58
N ALA A 52 18.27 16.45 14.12
CA ALA A 52 18.46 16.77 15.54
C ALA A 52 17.63 15.88 16.49
N THR A 53 16.43 15.46 16.07
CA THR A 53 15.57 14.54 16.83
C THR A 53 16.00 13.07 16.74
N GLY A 54 16.96 12.74 15.87
CA GLY A 54 17.40 11.37 15.60
C GLY A 54 16.41 10.56 14.74
N LEU A 55 15.44 11.18 14.10
CA LEU A 55 14.53 10.51 13.17
C LEU A 55 15.26 10.05 11.91
N LYS A 56 16.27 10.80 11.43
CA LYS A 56 17.14 10.34 10.35
C LYS A 56 17.75 8.98 10.65
N ASP A 57 18.31 8.79 11.84
CA ASP A 57 18.91 7.53 12.27
C ASP A 57 17.89 6.40 12.44
N ALA A 58 16.62 6.75 12.69
CA ALA A 58 15.50 5.82 12.72
C ALA A 58 14.98 5.45 11.31
N GLY A 59 15.50 6.08 10.23
CA GLY A 59 15.14 5.74 8.85
C GLY A 59 14.32 6.80 8.11
N TYR A 60 13.94 7.92 8.73
CA TYR A 60 13.22 9.01 8.07
C TYR A 60 14.19 9.84 7.24
N THR A 61 14.33 9.49 5.97
CA THR A 61 15.38 10.03 5.10
C THR A 61 14.87 10.96 4.00
N TYR A 62 13.56 11.09 3.81
CA TYR A 62 12.99 11.95 2.78
C TYR A 62 12.48 13.28 3.37
N ILE A 63 12.75 14.39 2.67
CA ILE A 63 12.16 15.71 2.89
C ILE A 63 11.39 16.05 1.63
N ASN A 64 10.07 15.93 1.69
CA ASN A 64 9.19 16.16 0.55
C ASN A 64 8.59 17.57 0.62
N ILE A 65 8.91 18.38 -0.38
CA ILE A 65 8.37 19.71 -0.58
C ILE A 65 7.12 19.56 -1.41
N ASP A 66 5.97 19.80 -0.82
CA ASP A 66 4.65 19.77 -1.47
C ASP A 66 4.38 21.11 -2.22
N ASP A 67 3.15 21.36 -2.63
CA ASP A 67 2.75 22.58 -3.37
C ASP A 67 3.13 23.87 -2.62
N GLY A 68 3.32 24.97 -3.37
CA GLY A 68 3.65 26.29 -2.84
C GLY A 68 5.05 26.83 -3.16
N PHE A 69 5.89 26.06 -3.88
CA PHE A 69 7.21 26.53 -4.29
C PHE A 69 7.24 27.21 -5.66
N PHE A 70 6.19 27.10 -6.45
CA PHE A 70 6.10 27.62 -7.80
C PHE A 70 6.12 29.14 -7.83
N GLY A 71 6.82 29.69 -8.82
CA GLY A 71 6.86 31.12 -9.09
C GLY A 71 6.17 31.48 -10.40
N TYR A 72 6.81 31.20 -11.52
CA TYR A 72 6.30 31.47 -12.86
C TYR A 72 7.01 30.60 -13.89
N ARG A 73 6.43 30.47 -15.08
CA ARG A 73 7.13 29.99 -16.27
C ARG A 73 7.62 31.18 -17.10
N ASP A 74 8.85 31.11 -17.58
CA ASP A 74 9.41 32.11 -18.48
C ASP A 74 8.90 31.95 -19.93
N GLU A 75 9.39 32.81 -20.83
CA GLU A 75 9.01 32.78 -22.25
C GLU A 75 9.39 31.45 -22.96
N GLN A 76 10.33 30.69 -22.42
CA GLN A 76 10.74 29.38 -22.89
C GLN A 76 9.93 28.25 -22.24
N GLY A 77 9.01 28.57 -21.33
CA GLY A 77 8.18 27.62 -20.58
C GLY A 77 8.88 27.00 -19.39
N GLU A 78 10.11 27.42 -19.05
CA GLU A 78 10.85 26.87 -17.91
C GLU A 78 10.25 27.37 -16.58
N MET A 79 10.07 26.43 -15.64
CA MET A 79 9.53 26.74 -14.32
C MET A 79 10.61 27.36 -13.42
N HIS A 80 10.29 28.48 -12.83
CA HIS A 80 11.07 29.17 -11.81
C HIS A 80 10.42 29.05 -10.43
N ALA A 81 11.25 28.90 -9.39
CA ALA A 81 10.79 28.90 -8.01
C ALA A 81 10.26 30.29 -7.59
N HIS A 82 9.35 30.30 -6.60
CA HIS A 82 8.81 31.54 -6.04
C HIS A 82 9.93 32.44 -5.48
N PRO A 83 10.15 33.64 -6.02
CA PRO A 83 11.36 34.41 -5.75
C PRO A 83 11.49 34.89 -4.29
N GLN A 84 10.38 35.10 -3.56
CA GLN A 84 10.44 35.48 -2.15
C GLN A 84 10.46 34.27 -1.22
N ARG A 85 9.76 33.18 -1.55
CA ARG A 85 9.73 31.97 -0.73
C ARG A 85 11.01 31.15 -0.88
N PHE A 86 11.59 31.12 -2.08
CA PHE A 86 12.78 30.33 -2.45
C PHE A 86 13.82 31.20 -3.21
N PRO A 87 14.39 32.21 -2.58
CA PRO A 87 15.28 33.17 -3.25
C PRO A 87 16.57 32.53 -3.79
N GLY A 88 17.02 31.42 -3.19
CA GLY A 88 18.16 30.63 -3.68
C GLY A 88 17.81 29.61 -4.75
N GLY A 89 16.52 29.47 -5.10
CA GLY A 89 16.02 28.45 -6.02
C GLY A 89 15.92 27.05 -5.43
N MET A 90 15.20 26.16 -6.12
CA MET A 90 14.93 24.80 -5.63
C MET A 90 16.18 23.91 -5.60
N LYS A 91 17.15 24.15 -6.49
CA LYS A 91 18.44 23.42 -6.44
C LYS A 91 19.17 23.63 -5.11
N ALA A 92 19.24 24.86 -4.63
CA ALA A 92 19.93 25.17 -3.37
C ALA A 92 19.26 24.49 -2.16
N VAL A 93 17.94 24.27 -2.22
CA VAL A 93 17.20 23.52 -1.18
C VAL A 93 17.51 22.02 -1.27
N ALA A 94 17.50 21.45 -2.47
CA ALA A 94 17.87 20.05 -2.69
C ALA A 94 19.32 19.77 -2.24
N ASP A 95 20.28 20.62 -2.65
CA ASP A 95 21.68 20.52 -2.23
C ASP A 95 21.83 20.57 -0.70
N TYR A 96 21.06 21.44 -0.02
CA TYR A 96 21.06 21.51 1.43
C TYR A 96 20.55 20.22 2.06
N ILE A 97 19.42 19.69 1.61
CA ILE A 97 18.84 18.42 2.08
C ILE A 97 19.86 17.29 1.89
N HIS A 98 20.48 17.21 0.72
CA HIS A 98 21.51 16.22 0.41
C HIS A 98 22.75 16.36 1.31
N SER A 99 23.16 17.60 1.65
CA SER A 99 24.29 17.84 2.55
C SER A 99 24.09 17.26 3.95
N LEU A 100 22.83 17.10 4.38
CA LEU A 100 22.45 16.43 5.62
C LEU A 100 22.38 14.89 5.48
N GLY A 101 22.67 14.34 4.29
CA GLY A 101 22.53 12.91 3.96
C GLY A 101 21.07 12.45 3.90
N LEU A 102 20.16 13.36 3.55
CA LEU A 102 18.75 13.12 3.30
C LEU A 102 18.46 13.13 1.80
N LYS A 103 17.28 12.69 1.39
CA LYS A 103 16.77 12.73 0.01
C LYS A 103 15.74 13.83 -0.14
N ALA A 104 15.75 14.50 -1.28
CA ALA A 104 14.84 15.59 -1.59
C ALA A 104 13.67 15.10 -2.45
N GLY A 105 12.44 15.34 -1.97
CA GLY A 105 11.21 15.13 -2.75
C GLY A 105 10.59 16.43 -3.19
N ILE A 106 9.89 16.39 -4.33
CA ILE A 106 9.22 17.54 -4.94
C ILE A 106 7.76 17.17 -5.26
N TYR A 107 6.97 18.15 -5.63
CA TYR A 107 5.56 18.04 -5.97
C TYR A 107 5.28 18.56 -7.37
N SER A 108 4.27 18.01 -8.04
CA SER A 108 3.60 18.65 -9.16
C SER A 108 2.17 18.09 -9.36
N ASP A 109 1.46 18.63 -10.35
CA ASP A 109 0.17 18.12 -10.80
C ASP A 109 0.29 17.54 -12.21
N ALA A 110 -0.46 16.51 -12.50
CA ALA A 110 -0.50 15.90 -13.82
C ALA A 110 -1.16 16.80 -14.90
N GLY A 111 -1.92 17.82 -14.48
CA GLY A 111 -2.57 18.80 -15.35
C GLY A 111 -1.79 20.06 -15.57
N ALA A 112 -2.50 21.16 -15.89
CA ALA A 112 -1.93 22.47 -16.15
C ALA A 112 -1.82 23.34 -14.89
N VAL A 113 -2.65 23.09 -13.87
CA VAL A 113 -2.70 23.86 -12.62
C VAL A 113 -2.51 22.93 -11.43
N THR A 114 -2.08 23.48 -10.28
CA THR A 114 -1.86 22.69 -9.06
C THR A 114 -3.07 22.72 -8.13
N CYS A 115 -3.13 21.77 -7.18
CA CYS A 115 -4.19 21.74 -6.17
C CYS A 115 -4.19 23.01 -5.31
N GLY A 116 -3.05 23.57 -4.95
CA GLY A 116 -2.93 24.81 -4.21
C GLY A 116 -3.49 26.01 -4.96
N SER A 117 -3.45 26.04 -6.28
CA SER A 117 -4.09 27.11 -7.07
C SER A 117 -5.60 27.03 -7.01
N ILE A 118 -6.18 25.83 -6.93
CA ILE A 118 -7.63 25.61 -6.87
C ILE A 118 -8.16 25.83 -5.45
N TRP A 119 -7.54 25.17 -4.47
CA TRP A 119 -8.07 25.10 -3.10
C TRP A 119 -7.55 26.21 -2.18
N ASP A 120 -6.29 26.63 -2.35
CA ASP A 120 -5.63 27.67 -1.54
C ASP A 120 -5.53 29.03 -2.27
N LYS A 121 -6.00 29.11 -3.51
CA LYS A 121 -5.96 30.31 -4.34
C LYS A 121 -4.54 30.85 -4.57
N ASP A 122 -3.52 29.96 -4.55
CA ASP A 122 -2.15 30.33 -4.89
C ASP A 122 -2.02 30.48 -6.42
N ARG A 123 -2.03 31.73 -6.88
CA ARG A 123 -1.97 32.06 -8.31
C ARG A 123 -0.72 31.52 -8.99
N ASN A 124 0.35 31.27 -8.25
CA ASN A 124 1.60 30.75 -8.81
C ASN A 124 1.49 29.27 -9.26
N GLY A 125 0.46 28.55 -8.80
CA GLY A 125 0.15 27.21 -9.27
C GLY A 125 -0.57 27.14 -10.62
N ILE A 126 -1.01 28.29 -11.16
CA ILE A 126 -1.66 28.37 -12.48
C ILE A 126 -0.57 28.23 -13.58
N GLY A 127 -0.72 27.23 -14.46
CA GLY A 127 0.29 26.90 -15.48
C GLY A 127 1.53 26.20 -14.92
N ALA A 128 1.55 25.81 -13.63
CA ALA A 128 2.69 25.19 -12.99
C ALA A 128 2.73 23.66 -13.10
N GLY A 129 1.61 23.02 -13.49
CA GLY A 129 1.55 21.57 -13.65
C GLY A 129 2.36 21.06 -14.85
N LEU A 130 2.48 19.73 -14.92
CA LEU A 130 3.34 19.05 -15.90
C LEU A 130 2.76 18.97 -17.32
N TYR A 131 1.47 19.27 -17.51
CA TYR A 131 0.80 19.08 -18.79
C TYR A 131 1.40 20.00 -19.89
N GLY A 132 1.99 19.37 -20.91
CA GLY A 132 2.67 20.04 -22.01
C GLY A 132 4.13 20.46 -21.70
N HIS A 133 4.65 20.14 -20.50
CA HIS A 133 5.99 20.48 -20.06
C HIS A 133 6.76 19.27 -19.50
N GLU A 134 6.25 18.03 -19.71
CA GLU A 134 6.74 16.83 -19.04
C GLU A 134 8.25 16.63 -19.16
N GLU A 135 8.79 16.73 -20.38
CA GLU A 135 10.22 16.52 -20.63
C GLU A 135 11.08 17.65 -20.07
N GLN A 136 10.63 18.90 -20.21
CA GLN A 136 11.32 20.08 -19.71
C GLN A 136 11.39 20.09 -18.17
N ASP A 137 10.27 19.80 -17.53
CA ASP A 137 10.17 19.77 -16.07
C ASP A 137 10.88 18.55 -15.48
N ALA A 138 10.84 17.39 -16.14
CA ALA A 138 11.59 16.22 -15.71
C ALA A 138 13.11 16.50 -15.75
N ASP A 139 13.61 17.17 -16.80
CA ASP A 139 14.99 17.61 -16.87
C ASP A 139 15.35 18.59 -15.76
N LEU A 140 14.48 19.59 -15.55
CA LEU A 140 14.66 20.61 -14.53
C LEU A 140 14.68 20.00 -13.12
N TYR A 141 13.67 19.22 -12.75
CA TYR A 141 13.49 18.73 -11.37
C TYR A 141 14.51 17.64 -11.02
N PHE A 142 14.76 16.71 -11.93
CA PHE A 142 15.52 15.51 -11.57
C PHE A 142 16.98 15.56 -12.02
N ARG A 143 17.32 16.20 -13.13
CA ARG A 143 18.70 16.32 -13.60
C ARG A 143 19.37 17.62 -13.12
N ARG A 144 18.69 18.76 -13.23
CA ARG A 144 19.29 20.07 -12.90
C ARG A 144 19.15 20.43 -11.42
N TRP A 145 17.99 20.19 -10.80
CA TRP A 145 17.76 20.44 -9.36
C TRP A 145 18.15 19.25 -8.49
N GLY A 146 18.08 18.01 -9.01
CA GLY A 146 18.57 16.82 -8.35
C GLY A 146 17.61 16.16 -7.37
N TYR A 147 16.29 16.34 -7.53
CA TYR A 147 15.30 15.70 -6.68
C TYR A 147 15.22 14.17 -6.90
N ASP A 148 14.84 13.42 -5.84
CA ASP A 148 14.86 11.95 -5.79
C ASP A 148 13.46 11.32 -5.77
N PHE A 149 12.43 12.12 -5.54
CA PHE A 149 11.05 11.68 -5.39
C PHE A 149 10.10 12.76 -5.91
N ILE A 150 8.95 12.35 -6.43
CA ILE A 150 7.87 13.27 -6.78
C ILE A 150 6.49 12.71 -6.39
N LYS A 151 5.68 13.54 -5.71
CA LYS A 151 4.23 13.36 -5.59
C LYS A 151 3.57 14.08 -6.76
N ILE A 152 2.67 13.39 -7.46
CA ILE A 152 1.96 13.94 -8.61
C ILE A 152 0.47 13.88 -8.34
N ASP A 153 -0.13 15.05 -8.13
CA ASP A 153 -1.57 15.23 -7.98
C ASP A 153 -2.30 15.23 -9.33
N TYR A 154 -3.62 15.35 -9.27
CA TYR A 154 -4.50 15.26 -10.44
C TYR A 154 -5.57 16.36 -10.49
N CYS A 155 -5.41 17.45 -9.76
CA CYS A 155 -6.38 18.55 -9.70
C CYS A 155 -6.57 19.19 -11.07
N GLY A 156 -5.49 19.61 -11.72
CA GLY A 156 -5.54 20.24 -13.03
C GLY A 156 -5.84 19.27 -14.17
N ALA A 157 -5.43 18.01 -14.04
CA ALA A 157 -5.70 17.00 -15.07
C ALA A 157 -7.16 16.54 -15.06
N GLY A 158 -7.75 16.36 -13.86
CA GLY A 158 -9.11 15.84 -13.73
C GLY A 158 -10.19 16.90 -13.83
N GLN A 159 -10.05 18.02 -13.11
CA GLN A 159 -11.11 19.03 -13.01
C GLN A 159 -11.19 19.96 -14.22
N GLU A 160 -10.06 20.27 -14.85
CA GLU A 160 -10.03 21.21 -15.96
C GLU A 160 -9.97 20.52 -17.34
N LEU A 161 -9.19 19.43 -17.44
CA LEU A 161 -8.86 18.83 -18.73
C LEU A 161 -9.54 17.47 -18.97
N ASP A 162 -10.16 16.88 -17.96
CA ASP A 162 -10.80 15.54 -17.99
C ASP A 162 -9.94 14.48 -18.69
N LEU A 163 -8.65 14.45 -18.36
CA LEU A 163 -7.68 13.51 -18.93
C LEU A 163 -7.85 12.12 -18.32
N ASP A 164 -7.49 11.10 -19.10
CA ASP A 164 -7.38 9.74 -18.58
C ASP A 164 -6.13 9.55 -17.74
N GLU A 165 -6.27 8.95 -16.57
CA GLU A 165 -5.23 8.79 -15.57
C GLU A 165 -4.03 7.98 -16.10
N GLN A 166 -4.24 6.76 -16.58
CA GLN A 166 -3.15 5.86 -16.98
C GLN A 166 -2.29 6.43 -18.11
N PRO A 167 -2.82 6.92 -19.24
CA PRO A 167 -2.03 7.55 -20.29
C PRO A 167 -1.26 8.77 -19.77
N ARG A 168 -1.89 9.55 -18.88
CA ARG A 168 -1.30 10.78 -18.36
C ARG A 168 -0.08 10.50 -17.47
N TYR A 169 -0.20 9.62 -16.47
CA TYR A 169 0.92 9.22 -15.63
C TYR A 169 1.99 8.45 -16.41
N THR A 170 1.61 7.71 -17.46
CA THR A 170 2.56 7.04 -18.36
C THR A 170 3.44 8.04 -19.10
N ALA A 171 2.86 9.14 -19.60
CA ALA A 171 3.64 10.20 -20.26
C ALA A 171 4.66 10.84 -19.31
N ILE A 172 4.26 11.10 -18.06
CA ILE A 172 5.16 11.68 -17.04
C ILE A 172 6.28 10.70 -16.69
N ARG A 173 5.97 9.41 -16.43
CA ARG A 173 6.98 8.39 -16.15
C ARG A 173 8.01 8.29 -17.28
N LYS A 174 7.52 8.27 -18.52
CA LYS A 174 8.38 8.24 -19.71
C LYS A 174 9.32 9.44 -19.78
N ALA A 175 8.85 10.65 -19.51
CA ALA A 175 9.68 11.85 -19.50
C ALA A 175 10.79 11.76 -18.42
N ILE A 176 10.45 11.27 -17.21
CA ILE A 176 11.44 11.06 -16.15
C ILE A 176 12.49 10.01 -16.55
N ASP A 177 12.09 8.92 -17.19
CA ASP A 177 13.00 7.88 -17.65
C ASP A 177 13.94 8.37 -18.76
N GLN A 178 13.46 9.26 -19.65
CA GLN A 178 14.24 9.85 -20.75
C GLN A 178 15.40 10.74 -20.26
N VAL A 179 15.25 11.39 -19.12
CA VAL A 179 16.35 12.18 -18.52
C VAL A 179 17.36 11.32 -17.74
N GLY A 180 17.21 9.97 -17.78
CA GLY A 180 18.15 9.02 -17.19
C GLY A 180 17.99 8.80 -15.69
N ARG A 181 16.93 9.31 -15.05
CA ARG A 181 16.67 9.22 -13.62
C ARG A 181 15.60 8.16 -13.30
N LYS A 182 15.86 6.92 -13.70
CA LYS A 182 15.00 5.75 -13.40
C LYS A 182 14.88 5.45 -11.91
N ASP A 183 15.78 5.98 -11.10
CA ASP A 183 15.81 5.89 -9.64
C ASP A 183 14.81 6.81 -8.94
N VAL A 184 14.23 7.79 -9.64
CA VAL A 184 13.21 8.69 -9.08
C VAL A 184 11.96 7.92 -8.77
N GLU A 185 11.52 7.99 -7.52
CA GLU A 185 10.29 7.38 -7.06
C GLU A 185 9.10 8.31 -7.32
N ILE A 186 8.04 7.75 -7.91
CA ILE A 186 6.78 8.46 -8.13
C ILE A 186 5.77 7.99 -7.09
N ASN A 187 5.04 8.94 -6.51
CA ASN A 187 3.79 8.72 -5.78
C ASN A 187 2.63 9.27 -6.62
N ILE A 188 1.70 8.39 -7.01
CA ILE A 188 0.48 8.79 -7.70
C ILE A 188 -0.55 9.25 -6.67
N CYS A 189 -0.99 10.49 -6.75
CA CYS A 189 -2.01 11.05 -5.86
C CYS A 189 -3.29 11.37 -6.63
N ARG A 190 -4.22 10.41 -6.65
CA ARG A 190 -5.53 10.52 -7.31
C ARG A 190 -6.70 10.49 -6.31
N TRP A 191 -6.39 10.53 -4.99
CA TRP A 191 -7.35 10.46 -3.86
C TRP A 191 -8.26 9.24 -3.86
N ALA A 192 -7.86 8.19 -4.58
CA ALA A 192 -8.53 6.92 -4.67
C ALA A 192 -7.54 5.88 -5.20
N PHE A 193 -7.79 4.58 -5.01
CA PHE A 193 -6.99 3.54 -5.64
C PHE A 193 -7.08 3.67 -7.17
N PRO A 194 -5.96 3.98 -7.85
CA PRO A 194 -6.02 4.37 -9.27
C PRO A 194 -6.22 3.19 -10.23
N GLY A 195 -5.93 1.99 -9.77
CA GLY A 195 -6.00 0.78 -10.57
C GLY A 195 -4.67 0.03 -10.63
N THR A 196 -4.74 -1.17 -11.18
CA THR A 196 -3.61 -2.12 -11.20
C THR A 196 -2.45 -1.68 -12.10
N TRP A 197 -2.69 -0.75 -13.02
CA TRP A 197 -1.65 -0.16 -13.88
C TRP A 197 -0.63 0.70 -13.11
N ALA A 198 -1.00 1.21 -11.93
CA ALA A 198 -0.17 2.12 -11.15
C ALA A 198 1.19 1.50 -10.77
N LYS A 199 1.25 0.19 -10.53
CA LYS A 199 2.49 -0.53 -10.20
C LYS A 199 3.55 -0.51 -11.30
N GLU A 200 3.16 -0.32 -12.55
CA GLU A 200 4.09 -0.22 -13.67
C GLU A 200 4.76 1.16 -13.75
N LEU A 201 4.22 2.16 -13.06
CA LEU A 201 4.62 3.56 -13.18
C LEU A 201 5.18 4.16 -11.88
N ALA A 202 4.74 3.66 -10.72
CA ALA A 202 5.00 4.29 -9.43
C ALA A 202 5.34 3.28 -8.33
N ALA A 203 6.10 3.74 -7.33
CA ALA A 203 6.42 2.95 -6.14
C ALA A 203 5.27 2.94 -5.12
N SER A 204 4.44 4.00 -5.10
CA SER A 204 3.29 4.10 -4.21
C SER A 204 2.17 4.92 -4.84
N TRP A 205 0.96 4.74 -4.31
CA TRP A 205 -0.23 5.48 -4.75
C TRP A 205 -1.20 5.69 -3.60
N ARG A 206 -1.78 6.87 -3.53
CA ARG A 206 -2.84 7.23 -2.59
C ARG A 206 -4.08 6.38 -2.85
N ILE A 207 -4.71 5.93 -1.76
CA ILE A 207 -5.88 5.04 -1.81
C ILE A 207 -7.18 5.73 -1.38
N SER A 208 -7.09 6.95 -0.89
CA SER A 208 -8.22 7.71 -0.34
C SER A 208 -8.05 9.21 -0.56
N GLY A 209 -9.09 9.99 -0.25
CA GLY A 209 -8.99 11.45 -0.05
C GLY A 209 -7.94 11.82 1.00
N ASP A 210 -7.63 13.12 1.09
CA ASP A 210 -6.62 13.62 2.01
C ASP A 210 -6.99 13.37 3.47
N ILE A 211 -5.99 12.97 4.27
CA ILE A 211 -6.13 12.81 5.70
C ILE A 211 -6.31 14.17 6.38
N SER A 212 -7.17 14.18 7.40
CA SER A 212 -7.35 15.31 8.30
C SER A 212 -6.93 14.92 9.71
N ASP A 213 -6.51 15.91 10.49
CA ASP A 213 -6.06 15.77 11.87
C ASP A 213 -7.23 15.47 12.83
N ASN A 214 -7.88 14.31 12.64
CA ASN A 214 -8.95 13.81 13.51
C ASN A 214 -9.13 12.29 13.34
N TRP A 215 -9.74 11.67 14.35
CA TRP A 215 -9.96 10.23 14.41
C TRP A 215 -10.78 9.67 13.23
N GLU A 216 -11.88 10.33 12.87
CA GLU A 216 -12.77 9.82 11.82
C GLU A 216 -12.06 9.73 10.47
N SER A 217 -11.15 10.65 10.17
CA SER A 217 -10.33 10.61 8.97
C SER A 217 -9.35 9.42 8.99
N VAL A 218 -8.65 9.22 10.11
CA VAL A 218 -7.73 8.08 10.29
C VAL A 218 -8.47 6.75 10.12
N LYS A 219 -9.61 6.59 10.81
CA LYS A 219 -10.46 5.42 10.73
C LYS A 219 -10.95 5.14 9.31
N HIS A 220 -11.46 6.17 8.63
CA HIS A 220 -11.95 6.06 7.25
C HIS A 220 -10.85 5.56 6.29
N ILE A 221 -9.64 6.07 6.42
CA ILE A 221 -8.51 5.65 5.56
C ILE A 221 -8.13 4.19 5.84
N ILE A 222 -8.13 3.78 7.11
CA ILE A 222 -7.90 2.38 7.47
C ILE A 222 -8.94 1.48 6.79
N GLU A 223 -10.23 1.82 6.92
CA GLU A 223 -11.33 1.05 6.32
C GLU A 223 -11.21 0.96 4.79
N LYS A 224 -10.83 2.05 4.12
CA LYS A 224 -10.55 2.07 2.68
C LYS A 224 -9.38 1.15 2.28
N ASN A 225 -8.38 0.99 3.13
CA ASN A 225 -7.20 0.19 2.85
C ASN A 225 -7.37 -1.31 3.13
N LEU A 226 -8.32 -1.72 3.99
CA LEU A 226 -8.49 -3.13 4.39
C LEU A 226 -8.58 -4.10 3.20
N PRO A 227 -9.35 -3.84 2.12
CA PRO A 227 -9.48 -4.77 0.99
C PRO A 227 -8.30 -4.69 0.00
N LEU A 228 -7.32 -3.82 0.19
CA LEU A 228 -6.27 -3.55 -0.79
C LEU A 228 -4.97 -4.34 -0.57
N SER A 229 -4.98 -5.35 0.30
CA SER A 229 -3.77 -6.11 0.65
C SER A 229 -3.13 -6.83 -0.55
N ALA A 230 -3.92 -7.24 -1.55
CA ALA A 230 -3.44 -7.92 -2.74
C ALA A 230 -2.62 -7.03 -3.69
N TYR A 231 -2.66 -5.71 -3.51
CA TYR A 231 -1.95 -4.74 -4.38
C TYR A 231 -0.63 -4.24 -3.78
N CYS A 232 -0.37 -4.56 -2.49
CA CYS A 232 0.83 -4.17 -1.78
C CYS A 232 1.82 -5.35 -1.74
N ALA A 233 2.79 -5.34 -2.62
CA ALA A 233 3.86 -6.34 -2.68
C ALA A 233 4.98 -5.90 -3.65
N ASP A 234 6.13 -6.57 -3.55
CA ASP A 234 7.22 -6.47 -4.52
C ASP A 234 7.76 -5.04 -4.74
N GLY A 235 7.77 -4.22 -3.68
CA GLY A 235 8.26 -2.85 -3.71
C GLY A 235 7.22 -1.82 -4.14
N HIS A 236 5.94 -2.18 -4.14
CA HIS A 236 4.81 -1.29 -4.44
C HIS A 236 3.87 -1.20 -3.24
N PHE A 237 3.43 0.01 -2.89
CA PHE A 237 2.77 0.28 -1.62
C PHE A 237 1.50 1.12 -1.78
N ASN A 238 0.46 0.70 -1.08
CA ASN A 238 -0.73 1.52 -0.84
C ASN A 238 -0.35 2.65 0.12
N ASP A 239 -0.52 3.89 -0.31
CA ASP A 239 -0.23 5.08 0.47
C ASP A 239 -1.50 5.55 1.20
N MET A 240 -1.48 5.39 2.52
CA MET A 240 -2.57 5.78 3.43
C MET A 240 -2.48 7.26 3.84
N ASP A 241 -1.68 8.06 3.11
CA ASP A 241 -1.39 9.46 3.38
C ASP A 241 -0.44 9.71 4.56
N MET A 242 -0.17 10.99 4.83
CA MET A 242 0.77 11.45 5.84
C MET A 242 0.36 11.07 7.27
N LEU A 243 1.33 11.10 8.17
CA LEU A 243 1.12 10.86 9.59
C LEU A 243 0.74 12.17 10.30
N GLU A 244 -0.42 12.19 10.95
CA GLU A 244 -0.92 13.27 11.80
C GLU A 244 -0.43 13.15 13.26
N ILE A 245 0.68 12.48 13.48
CA ILE A 245 1.29 12.25 14.80
C ILE A 245 1.86 13.56 15.37
N GLY A 246 1.60 13.82 16.65
CA GLY A 246 2.05 15.04 17.33
C GLY A 246 1.16 16.25 17.10
N ARG A 247 -0.07 16.04 16.63
CA ARG A 247 -1.09 17.09 16.43
C ARG A 247 -2.24 16.92 17.44
N SER A 248 -3.50 16.77 16.98
CA SER A 248 -4.67 16.73 17.87
C SER A 248 -5.13 15.35 18.29
N LEU A 249 -4.58 14.28 17.71
CA LEU A 249 -4.96 12.91 18.07
C LEU A 249 -4.59 12.58 19.53
N SER A 250 -5.44 11.79 20.19
CA SER A 250 -5.13 11.23 21.51
C SER A 250 -3.99 10.20 21.42
N GLU A 251 -3.43 9.80 22.55
CA GLU A 251 -2.34 8.81 22.59
C GLU A 251 -2.76 7.46 21.98
N SER A 252 -3.96 6.99 22.24
CA SER A 252 -4.47 5.74 21.64
C SER A 252 -4.67 5.88 20.12
N GLU A 253 -5.19 6.99 19.66
CA GLU A 253 -5.39 7.27 18.23
C GLU A 253 -4.03 7.41 17.50
N GLU A 254 -3.02 8.07 18.10
CA GLU A 254 -1.66 8.07 17.54
C GLU A 254 -1.08 6.65 17.45
N ARG A 255 -1.33 5.79 18.44
CA ARG A 255 -0.90 4.39 18.43
C ARG A 255 -1.56 3.61 17.28
N VAL A 256 -2.87 3.77 17.10
CA VAL A 256 -3.59 3.16 15.96
C VAL A 256 -3.02 3.68 14.65
N HIS A 257 -2.93 4.99 14.50
CA HIS A 257 -2.46 5.63 13.27
C HIS A 257 -1.06 5.12 12.88
N PHE A 258 -0.08 5.26 13.75
CA PHE A 258 1.28 4.82 13.46
C PHE A 258 1.39 3.29 13.34
N GLY A 259 0.79 2.55 14.28
CA GLY A 259 0.86 1.09 14.31
C GLY A 259 0.25 0.44 13.08
N LEU A 260 -0.90 0.93 12.60
CA LEU A 260 -1.55 0.38 11.41
C LEU A 260 -0.86 0.84 10.12
N TRP A 261 -0.35 2.08 10.01
CA TRP A 261 0.52 2.45 8.87
C TRP A 261 1.75 1.53 8.78
N CYS A 262 2.35 1.19 9.93
CA CYS A 262 3.45 0.22 9.97
C CYS A 262 3.00 -1.20 9.57
N LEU A 263 1.88 -1.66 10.10
CA LEU A 263 1.34 -2.98 9.80
C LEU A 263 0.92 -3.12 8.32
N MET A 264 0.40 -2.05 7.73
CA MET A 264 -0.04 -2.00 6.33
C MET A 264 1.09 -1.73 5.34
N SER A 265 2.34 -1.52 5.80
CA SER A 265 3.48 -1.15 4.95
C SER A 265 3.21 0.10 4.10
N SER A 266 2.49 1.08 4.66
CA SER A 266 2.28 2.39 4.04
C SER A 266 3.54 3.26 4.15
N PRO A 267 3.81 4.20 3.24
CA PRO A 267 4.79 5.26 3.45
C PRO A 267 4.60 5.95 4.79
N LEU A 268 5.71 6.27 5.49
CA LEU A 268 5.70 6.95 6.77
C LEU A 268 6.19 8.39 6.61
N LEU A 269 5.32 9.26 6.12
CA LEU A 269 5.60 10.67 5.88
C LEU A 269 4.94 11.53 6.97
N VAL A 270 5.76 12.07 7.89
CA VAL A 270 5.26 12.90 9.00
C VAL A 270 4.76 14.24 8.45
N GLY A 271 3.53 14.62 8.80
CA GLY A 271 2.88 15.86 8.34
C GLY A 271 2.93 17.03 9.34
N CYS A 272 3.49 16.85 10.55
CA CYS A 272 3.52 17.87 11.60
C CYS A 272 4.74 18.80 11.52
N ASN A 273 4.75 19.84 12.38
CA ASN A 273 5.93 20.66 12.61
C ASN A 273 6.94 19.92 13.49
N MET A 274 8.06 19.49 12.89
CA MET A 274 9.09 18.70 13.56
C MET A 274 9.82 19.44 14.68
N THR A 275 9.81 20.78 14.68
CA THR A 275 10.49 21.58 15.70
C THR A 275 9.70 21.65 17.01
N THR A 276 8.44 21.26 17.02
CA THR A 276 7.52 21.30 18.18
C THR A 276 6.88 19.95 18.48
N LEU A 277 7.43 18.87 17.94
CA LEU A 277 6.89 17.51 18.11
C LEU A 277 6.95 17.10 19.58
N PRO A 278 5.84 16.65 20.21
CA PRO A 278 5.83 16.19 21.58
C PRO A 278 6.75 14.98 21.79
N GLU A 279 7.40 14.89 22.96
CA GLU A 279 8.35 13.82 23.27
C GLU A 279 7.74 12.42 23.14
N ARG A 280 6.48 12.24 23.59
CA ARG A 280 5.76 10.95 23.48
C ARG A 280 5.56 10.56 22.01
N SER A 281 5.15 11.50 21.17
CA SER A 281 4.93 11.28 19.74
C SER A 281 6.25 11.00 19.02
N LEU A 282 7.33 11.70 19.38
CA LEU A 282 8.68 11.41 18.89
C LEU A 282 9.14 10.00 19.30
N ALA A 283 8.88 9.58 20.54
CA ALA A 283 9.22 8.23 20.99
C ALA A 283 8.44 7.15 20.23
N LEU A 284 7.17 7.40 19.91
CA LEU A 284 6.35 6.52 19.06
C LEU A 284 6.92 6.40 17.65
N LEU A 285 7.19 7.52 16.97
CA LEU A 285 7.78 7.55 15.63
C LEU A 285 9.16 6.87 15.56
N LYS A 286 9.90 6.85 16.65
CA LYS A 286 11.22 6.19 16.76
C LYS A 286 11.16 4.75 17.25
N ASN A 287 9.97 4.15 17.45
CA ASN A 287 9.87 2.77 17.92
C ASN A 287 10.47 1.80 16.87
N PRO A 288 11.62 1.16 17.17
CA PRO A 288 12.34 0.37 16.18
C PRO A 288 11.59 -0.91 15.78
N GLU A 289 10.70 -1.44 16.64
CA GLU A 289 9.94 -2.67 16.33
C GLU A 289 8.78 -2.37 15.40
N LEU A 290 8.13 -1.21 15.51
CA LEU A 290 7.11 -0.76 14.56
C LEU A 290 7.74 -0.36 13.22
N ILE A 291 8.88 0.34 13.25
CA ILE A 291 9.63 0.66 12.02
C ILE A 291 10.07 -0.63 11.32
N ALA A 292 10.61 -1.62 12.04
CA ALA A 292 10.99 -2.90 11.45
C ALA A 292 9.80 -3.65 10.84
N LEU A 293 8.58 -3.50 11.40
CA LEU A 293 7.36 -4.05 10.83
C LEU A 293 6.97 -3.37 9.51
N ASN A 294 7.11 -2.04 9.42
CA ASN A 294 6.89 -1.27 8.19
C ASN A 294 7.94 -1.60 7.12
N GLN A 295 9.20 -1.68 7.54
CA GLN A 295 10.37 -1.91 6.69
C GLN A 295 10.67 -3.41 6.49
N ASP A 296 9.70 -4.28 6.74
CA ASP A 296 9.85 -5.72 6.48
C ASP A 296 10.06 -5.99 4.98
N SER A 297 11.09 -6.80 4.68
CA SER A 297 11.53 -7.07 3.31
C SER A 297 10.50 -7.79 2.42
N LEU A 298 9.45 -8.38 3.00
CA LEU A 298 8.34 -8.95 2.23
C LEU A 298 7.46 -7.86 1.60
N GLY A 299 7.45 -6.65 2.16
CA GLY A 299 6.64 -5.52 1.68
C GLY A 299 5.14 -5.82 1.64
N LEU A 300 4.64 -6.70 2.51
CA LEU A 300 3.24 -7.12 2.52
C LEU A 300 2.39 -6.19 3.38
N GLN A 301 1.17 -5.94 2.94
CA GLN A 301 0.11 -5.35 3.75
C GLN A 301 -0.62 -6.44 4.56
N ALA A 302 -1.07 -6.10 5.77
CA ALA A 302 -1.95 -6.95 6.55
C ALA A 302 -3.37 -6.99 5.95
N TYR A 303 -4.07 -8.09 6.22
CA TYR A 303 -5.45 -8.31 5.83
C TYR A 303 -6.30 -8.75 7.02
N PRO A 304 -7.63 -8.50 7.03
CA PRO A 304 -8.50 -8.92 8.11
C PRO A 304 -8.77 -10.43 8.02
N VAL A 305 -8.55 -11.17 9.11
CA VAL A 305 -8.96 -12.58 9.25
C VAL A 305 -10.26 -12.71 10.04
N GLN A 306 -10.63 -11.64 10.76
CA GLN A 306 -11.88 -11.54 11.49
C GLN A 306 -12.35 -10.09 11.48
N ALA A 307 -13.65 -9.90 11.18
CA ALA A 307 -14.37 -8.65 11.36
C ALA A 307 -15.67 -8.98 12.13
N ALA A 308 -15.78 -8.53 13.37
CA ALA A 308 -16.92 -8.84 14.22
C ALA A 308 -17.18 -7.70 15.22
N ASP A 309 -18.46 -7.36 15.44
CA ASP A 309 -18.88 -6.34 16.40
C ASP A 309 -18.17 -4.99 16.26
N GLY A 310 -17.84 -4.62 15.00
CA GLY A 310 -17.11 -3.39 14.67
C GLY A 310 -15.62 -3.45 15.00
N THR A 311 -15.06 -4.61 15.35
CA THR A 311 -13.63 -4.80 15.61
C THR A 311 -12.98 -5.69 14.56
N TYR A 312 -11.65 -5.63 14.47
CA TYR A 312 -10.89 -6.37 13.46
C TYR A 312 -9.70 -7.12 14.05
N VAL A 313 -9.44 -8.30 13.51
CA VAL A 313 -8.16 -8.99 13.69
C VAL A 313 -7.42 -8.95 12.36
N LEU A 314 -6.28 -8.25 12.34
CA LEU A 314 -5.48 -8.08 11.14
C LEU A 314 -4.19 -8.90 11.25
N VAL A 315 -3.73 -9.45 10.14
CA VAL A 315 -2.55 -10.32 10.15
C VAL A 315 -1.70 -10.14 8.90
N LYS A 316 -0.37 -10.24 9.05
CA LYS A 316 0.56 -10.40 7.91
C LYS A 316 1.74 -11.29 8.26
N ASP A 317 2.32 -11.95 7.24
CA ASP A 317 3.61 -12.61 7.36
C ASP A 317 4.73 -11.56 7.46
N ILE A 318 5.76 -11.85 8.26
CA ILE A 318 6.93 -11.00 8.46
C ILE A 318 8.22 -11.82 8.35
N GLY A 319 9.30 -11.18 7.87
CA GLY A 319 10.61 -11.77 7.69
C GLY A 319 10.66 -12.76 6.53
N ARG A 320 9.88 -13.82 6.59
CA ARG A 320 9.76 -14.83 5.54
C ARG A 320 8.34 -15.38 5.46
N ARG A 321 7.80 -15.50 4.25
CA ARG A 321 6.46 -16.08 4.03
C ARG A 321 6.36 -17.51 4.54
N ARG A 322 5.18 -17.87 5.03
CA ARG A 322 4.84 -19.23 5.47
C ARG A 322 5.67 -19.79 6.61
N THR A 323 6.38 -18.92 7.37
CA THR A 323 6.93 -19.31 8.68
C THR A 323 5.86 -19.22 9.77
N PRO A 324 6.07 -19.85 10.94
CA PRO A 324 5.15 -19.71 12.07
C PRO A 324 5.29 -18.38 12.80
N VAL A 325 5.75 -17.33 12.10
CA VAL A 325 5.93 -15.97 12.64
C VAL A 325 5.04 -15.00 11.89
N ARG A 326 4.15 -14.32 12.61
CA ARG A 326 3.21 -13.34 12.05
C ARG A 326 3.14 -12.07 12.89
N ALA A 327 2.85 -10.94 12.27
CA ALA A 327 2.33 -9.76 12.96
C ALA A 327 0.81 -9.87 13.04
N VAL A 328 0.25 -9.57 14.22
CA VAL A 328 -1.18 -9.66 14.52
C VAL A 328 -1.62 -8.40 15.24
N ALA A 329 -2.66 -7.74 14.74
CA ALA A 329 -3.30 -6.61 15.40
C ALA A 329 -4.73 -6.97 15.83
N LEU A 330 -5.07 -6.65 17.07
CA LEU A 330 -6.44 -6.61 17.57
C LEU A 330 -6.86 -5.14 17.58
N TYR A 331 -7.66 -4.73 16.60
CA TYR A 331 -8.01 -3.33 16.35
C TYR A 331 -9.44 -3.04 16.78
N ASN A 332 -9.60 -2.03 17.63
CA ASN A 332 -10.88 -1.53 18.12
C ASN A 332 -11.11 -0.08 17.69
N PRO A 333 -11.82 0.18 16.60
CA PRO A 333 -12.19 1.54 16.18
C PRO A 333 -13.42 2.10 16.91
N THR A 334 -14.04 1.35 17.82
CA THR A 334 -15.30 1.76 18.48
C THR A 334 -15.05 2.66 19.69
N ASP A 335 -16.09 3.38 20.13
CA ASP A 335 -16.03 4.31 21.28
C ASP A 335 -16.04 3.62 22.66
N SER A 336 -15.99 2.30 22.70
CA SER A 336 -15.99 1.54 23.95
C SER A 336 -14.96 0.42 23.93
N ALA A 337 -14.42 0.10 25.12
CA ALA A 337 -13.49 -1.01 25.26
C ALA A 337 -14.13 -2.33 24.81
N ARG A 338 -13.39 -3.13 24.04
CA ARG A 338 -13.83 -4.42 23.51
C ARG A 338 -12.87 -5.53 23.90
N ARG A 339 -13.41 -6.70 24.26
CA ARG A 339 -12.59 -7.91 24.31
C ARG A 339 -12.56 -8.51 22.92
N ILE A 340 -11.38 -8.53 22.33
CA ILE A 340 -11.15 -9.15 21.03
C ILE A 340 -10.39 -10.45 21.25
N SER A 341 -10.86 -11.53 20.64
CA SER A 341 -10.28 -12.86 20.79
C SER A 341 -10.26 -13.56 19.43
N VAL A 342 -9.16 -14.27 19.14
CA VAL A 342 -9.01 -15.04 17.91
C VAL A 342 -8.30 -16.36 18.21
N ALA A 343 -8.79 -17.46 17.63
CA ALA A 343 -8.11 -18.75 17.73
C ALA A 343 -6.79 -18.71 16.94
N LEU A 344 -5.75 -19.39 17.45
CA LEU A 344 -4.47 -19.49 16.71
C LEU A 344 -4.66 -20.17 15.35
N SER A 345 -5.59 -21.11 15.23
CA SER A 345 -5.93 -21.75 13.94
C SER A 345 -6.46 -20.77 12.89
N GLU A 346 -7.22 -19.74 13.28
CA GLU A 346 -7.66 -18.66 12.38
C GLU A 346 -6.49 -17.80 11.90
N LEU A 347 -5.42 -17.76 12.69
CA LEU A 347 -4.16 -17.12 12.33
C LEU A 347 -3.23 -18.10 11.58
N GLU A 348 -3.70 -19.29 11.21
CA GLU A 348 -2.91 -20.38 10.62
C GLU A 348 -1.70 -20.76 11.50
N LEU A 349 -1.83 -20.69 12.80
CA LEU A 349 -0.79 -21.00 13.78
C LEU A 349 -1.24 -22.11 14.73
N GLU A 350 -0.27 -22.87 15.24
CA GLU A 350 -0.52 -23.97 16.17
C GLU A 350 0.62 -24.15 17.16
N GLY A 351 0.26 -24.61 18.37
CA GLY A 351 1.18 -24.90 19.45
C GLY A 351 1.45 -23.70 20.37
N LYS A 352 2.45 -23.85 21.23
CA LYS A 352 2.83 -22.80 22.17
C LYS A 352 3.43 -21.61 21.43
N THR A 353 3.01 -20.40 21.84
CA THR A 353 3.48 -19.17 21.21
C THR A 353 4.54 -18.45 22.06
N ARG A 354 5.37 -17.65 21.36
CA ARG A 354 6.08 -16.51 21.92
C ARG A 354 5.38 -15.25 21.43
N LEU A 355 4.97 -14.40 22.38
CA LEU A 355 4.27 -13.15 22.08
C LEU A 355 5.15 -11.97 22.43
N ARG A 356 5.26 -11.00 21.53
CA ARG A 356 5.97 -9.74 21.73
C ARG A 356 5.03 -8.58 21.46
N ASP A 357 4.81 -7.73 22.46
CA ASP A 357 4.11 -6.46 22.31
C ASP A 357 5.05 -5.45 21.65
N LEU A 358 4.68 -4.97 20.45
CA LEU A 358 5.53 -4.10 19.65
C LEU A 358 5.51 -2.64 20.13
N PHE A 359 4.44 -2.19 20.79
CA PHE A 359 4.42 -0.86 21.42
C PHE A 359 5.24 -0.83 22.70
N ALA A 360 4.94 -1.76 23.62
CA ALA A 360 5.63 -1.83 24.90
C ALA A 360 7.04 -2.43 24.80
N ARG A 361 7.36 -3.08 23.66
CA ARG A 361 8.64 -3.77 23.40
C ARG A 361 8.96 -4.81 24.49
N LYS A 362 7.94 -5.57 24.90
CA LYS A 362 8.01 -6.55 25.97
C LYS A 362 7.44 -7.89 25.55
N ASP A 363 8.03 -8.96 26.04
CA ASP A 363 7.49 -10.29 25.85
C ASP A 363 6.30 -10.48 26.78
N LEU A 364 5.24 -11.08 26.24
CA LEU A 364 4.01 -11.42 26.93
C LEU A 364 3.99 -12.89 27.33
N ARG A 365 3.01 -13.27 28.16
CA ARG A 365 2.81 -14.68 28.52
C ARG A 365 2.43 -15.50 27.29
N PRO A 366 3.03 -16.68 27.10
CA PRO A 366 2.67 -17.58 26.00
C PRO A 366 1.20 -18.03 26.06
N VAL A 367 0.60 -18.21 24.89
CA VAL A 367 -0.73 -18.85 24.75
C VAL A 367 -0.59 -20.11 23.88
N ARG A 368 -1.63 -20.98 23.91
CA ARG A 368 -1.65 -22.21 23.10
C ARG A 368 -2.80 -22.28 22.09
N ASP A 369 -3.93 -21.66 22.40
CA ASP A 369 -5.15 -21.86 21.62
C ASP A 369 -5.72 -20.53 21.13
N THR A 370 -5.72 -19.49 21.95
CA THR A 370 -6.42 -18.24 21.66
C THR A 370 -5.60 -17.03 22.07
N LEU A 371 -5.47 -16.06 21.16
CA LEU A 371 -5.04 -14.70 21.49
C LEU A 371 -6.24 -13.89 21.94
N SER A 372 -6.09 -13.12 23.03
CA SER A 372 -7.16 -12.26 23.52
C SER A 372 -6.60 -11.05 24.28
N ALA A 373 -7.22 -9.90 24.05
CA ALA A 373 -6.98 -8.69 24.84
C ALA A 373 -8.27 -7.88 25.04
N VAL A 374 -8.31 -7.08 26.10
CA VAL A 374 -9.25 -5.97 26.19
C VAL A 374 -8.55 -4.77 25.57
N VAL A 375 -9.09 -4.28 24.46
CA VAL A 375 -8.57 -3.14 23.70
C VAL A 375 -9.47 -1.94 23.98
N GLY A 376 -8.87 -0.82 24.40
CA GLY A 376 -9.58 0.44 24.67
C GLY A 376 -10.32 0.99 23.46
N PRO A 377 -11.12 2.06 23.64
CA PRO A 377 -11.72 2.76 22.51
C PRO A 377 -10.61 3.39 21.67
N HIS A 378 -10.78 3.38 20.34
CA HIS A 378 -9.83 3.92 19.37
C HIS A 378 -8.39 3.45 19.65
N ASP A 379 -8.20 2.14 19.90
CA ASP A 379 -6.89 1.60 20.25
C ASP A 379 -6.60 0.28 19.51
N VAL A 380 -5.36 -0.19 19.63
CA VAL A 380 -4.89 -1.41 19.00
C VAL A 380 -3.86 -2.13 19.88
N ALA A 381 -3.99 -3.44 20.01
CA ALA A 381 -2.92 -4.31 20.49
C ALA A 381 -2.21 -4.89 19.26
N LEU A 382 -0.90 -4.68 19.16
CA LEU A 382 -0.10 -5.09 18.01
C LEU A 382 1.07 -5.95 18.45
N TRP A 383 1.07 -7.20 18.00
CA TRP A 383 1.98 -8.24 18.48
C TRP A 383 2.73 -8.94 17.34
N ARG A 384 4.00 -9.27 17.61
CA ARG A 384 4.70 -10.34 16.89
C ARG A 384 4.38 -11.65 17.58
N VAL A 385 3.82 -12.58 16.82
CA VAL A 385 3.43 -13.91 17.27
C VAL A 385 4.31 -14.94 16.60
N GLU A 386 4.98 -15.80 17.36
CA GLU A 386 5.79 -16.92 16.89
C GLU A 386 5.23 -18.21 17.51
N ALA A 387 4.74 -19.13 16.71
CA ALA A 387 4.18 -20.40 17.14
C ALA A 387 5.12 -21.58 16.84
N GLU A 388 4.75 -22.77 17.27
CA GLU A 388 5.53 -23.97 16.99
C GLU A 388 5.37 -24.42 15.53
N ARG A 389 4.18 -24.20 14.94
CA ARG A 389 3.89 -24.65 13.58
C ARG A 389 3.02 -23.65 12.83
N ARG A 390 3.23 -23.51 11.50
CA ARG A 390 2.34 -22.86 10.56
C ARG A 390 1.39 -23.90 9.97
N LEU A 391 0.09 -23.60 10.00
CA LEU A 391 -0.94 -24.43 9.39
C LEU A 391 -1.12 -24.08 7.91
N GLU A 392 -1.54 -25.06 7.11
CA GLU A 392 -2.00 -24.84 5.74
C GLU A 392 -3.30 -24.01 5.76
N PRO A 393 -3.43 -22.95 4.94
CA PRO A 393 -4.66 -22.17 4.87
C PRO A 393 -5.82 -23.01 4.33
N THR A 394 -6.97 -22.88 4.95
CA THR A 394 -8.17 -23.59 4.51
C THR A 394 -9.27 -22.66 4.01
N ARG A 395 -9.15 -21.33 4.23
CA ARG A 395 -10.15 -20.33 3.87
C ARG A 395 -9.51 -19.18 3.09
N TYR A 396 -10.20 -18.70 2.08
CA TYR A 396 -9.81 -17.60 1.20
C TYR A 396 -11.02 -16.71 0.94
N GLU A 397 -11.03 -15.55 1.57
CA GLU A 397 -12.08 -14.54 1.38
C GLU A 397 -11.93 -13.83 0.03
N ALA A 398 -13.03 -13.38 -0.55
CA ALA A 398 -13.01 -12.70 -1.84
C ALA A 398 -12.37 -11.31 -1.73
N GLU A 399 -12.51 -10.64 -0.60
CA GLU A 399 -11.87 -9.36 -0.34
C GLU A 399 -10.35 -9.43 -0.16
N TRP A 400 -9.75 -10.62 -0.09
CA TRP A 400 -8.29 -10.79 -0.10
C TRP A 400 -7.72 -11.01 -1.51
N ALA A 401 -8.61 -11.13 -2.50
CA ALA A 401 -8.22 -11.44 -3.87
C ALA A 401 -7.71 -10.19 -4.61
N TYR A 402 -6.89 -10.43 -5.59
CA TYR A 402 -6.51 -9.43 -6.59
C TYR A 402 -7.58 -9.33 -7.66
N LEU A 403 -8.01 -8.13 -7.98
CA LEU A 403 -9.02 -7.83 -9.00
C LEU A 403 -8.34 -7.05 -10.14
N PRO A 404 -8.05 -7.69 -11.28
CA PRO A 404 -7.22 -7.09 -12.35
C PRO A 404 -7.74 -5.78 -12.92
N LEU A 405 -9.07 -5.59 -12.96
CA LEU A 405 -9.70 -4.39 -13.50
C LEU A 405 -10.20 -3.42 -12.42
N PHE A 406 -9.97 -3.73 -11.16
CA PHE A 406 -10.42 -2.87 -10.06
C PHE A 406 -9.69 -1.52 -10.06
N ASN A 407 -10.46 -0.47 -9.89
CA ASN A 407 -10.04 0.87 -9.50
C ASN A 407 -11.17 1.53 -8.68
N ASP A 408 -10.82 2.53 -7.87
CA ASP A 408 -11.80 3.28 -7.05
C ASP A 408 -12.03 4.69 -7.63
N LEU A 409 -11.80 4.89 -8.93
CA LEU A 409 -11.90 6.19 -9.58
C LEU A 409 -13.33 6.63 -9.89
N GLY A 410 -14.31 5.74 -9.73
CA GLY A 410 -15.72 6.04 -9.95
C GLY A 410 -16.13 6.26 -11.42
N LYS A 411 -15.21 6.16 -12.37
CA LYS A 411 -15.45 6.41 -13.81
C LYS A 411 -16.03 5.19 -14.54
N ARG A 412 -15.83 3.98 -14.00
CA ARG A 412 -16.25 2.73 -14.66
C ARG A 412 -17.39 2.08 -13.91
N LYS A 413 -18.49 1.83 -14.62
CA LYS A 413 -19.65 1.08 -14.12
C LYS A 413 -19.54 -0.36 -14.63
N LYS A 414 -19.76 -1.35 -13.77
CA LYS A 414 -19.79 -2.80 -14.09
C LYS A 414 -18.40 -3.45 -14.28
N GLU A 415 -17.41 -3.02 -13.54
CA GLU A 415 -16.17 -3.75 -13.33
C GLU A 415 -16.18 -4.35 -11.91
N VAL A 416 -15.36 -5.37 -11.71
CA VAL A 416 -15.21 -6.06 -10.43
C VAL A 416 -14.82 -5.10 -9.31
N PHE A 417 -15.49 -5.18 -8.15
CA PHE A 417 -15.18 -4.36 -6.99
C PHE A 417 -15.58 -5.04 -5.67
N TYR A 418 -15.01 -4.58 -4.55
CA TYR A 418 -15.37 -5.01 -3.19
C TYR A 418 -16.62 -4.28 -2.73
N ALA A 419 -17.57 -5.01 -2.15
CA ALA A 419 -18.84 -4.46 -1.67
C ALA A 419 -19.18 -4.96 -0.28
N THR A 420 -19.70 -4.08 0.56
CA THR A 420 -20.23 -4.47 1.88
C THR A 420 -21.48 -5.34 1.71
N GLU A 421 -21.52 -6.45 2.45
CA GLU A 421 -22.65 -7.40 2.48
C GLU A 421 -22.76 -8.05 3.86
N ALA A 422 -23.76 -7.65 4.62
CA ALA A 422 -23.90 -8.06 6.02
C ALA A 422 -24.06 -9.59 6.23
N LYS A 423 -24.44 -10.34 5.19
CA LYS A 423 -24.63 -11.80 5.25
C LYS A 423 -23.37 -12.57 4.85
N ALA A 424 -22.37 -11.88 4.33
CA ALA A 424 -21.12 -12.49 3.89
C ALA A 424 -20.16 -12.70 5.06
N SER A 425 -19.26 -13.64 4.90
CA SER A 425 -18.09 -13.80 5.77
C SER A 425 -17.26 -12.51 5.76
N GLY A 426 -16.77 -12.06 6.89
CA GLY A 426 -16.05 -10.79 6.94
C GLY A 426 -16.87 -9.54 6.60
N GLY A 427 -18.16 -9.68 6.23
CA GLY A 427 -19.05 -8.57 5.90
C GLY A 427 -18.84 -7.97 4.50
N GLN A 428 -18.11 -8.66 3.61
CA GLN A 428 -17.82 -8.19 2.25
C GLN A 428 -17.96 -9.29 1.19
N VAL A 429 -18.21 -8.89 -0.04
CA VAL A 429 -18.23 -9.77 -1.22
C VAL A 429 -17.53 -9.06 -2.38
N VAL A 430 -17.16 -9.81 -3.40
CA VAL A 430 -16.72 -9.25 -4.68
C VAL A 430 -17.85 -9.34 -5.68
N ARG A 431 -18.21 -8.19 -6.29
CA ARG A 431 -19.30 -8.02 -7.27
C ARG A 431 -18.78 -7.77 -8.68
N TYR A 432 -19.62 -8.07 -9.66
CA TYR A 432 -19.41 -7.79 -11.10
C TYR A 432 -18.15 -8.41 -11.71
N ALA A 433 -17.65 -9.52 -11.20
CA ALA A 433 -16.68 -10.34 -11.92
C ALA A 433 -17.34 -10.96 -13.19
N GLY A 434 -16.60 -11.08 -14.28
CA GLY A 434 -17.10 -11.67 -15.52
C GLY A 434 -17.40 -10.67 -16.63
N GLY A 435 -18.12 -11.11 -17.66
CA GLY A 435 -18.34 -10.35 -18.89
C GLY A 435 -17.16 -10.37 -19.87
N CYS A 436 -15.94 -10.57 -19.37
CA CYS A 436 -14.73 -10.87 -20.11
C CYS A 436 -13.75 -11.64 -19.21
N ARG A 437 -12.68 -12.19 -19.81
CA ARG A 437 -11.71 -13.00 -19.07
C ARG A 437 -10.94 -12.19 -18.01
N GLU A 438 -10.56 -10.98 -18.34
CA GLU A 438 -9.73 -10.11 -17.52
C GLU A 438 -10.46 -9.59 -16.29
N ASN A 439 -11.80 -9.56 -16.33
CA ASN A 439 -12.65 -9.13 -15.22
C ASN A 439 -12.89 -10.30 -14.25
N ALA A 440 -11.88 -10.64 -13.49
CA ALA A 440 -11.81 -11.84 -12.66
C ALA A 440 -11.50 -11.52 -11.19
N ILE A 441 -11.76 -12.50 -10.33
CA ILE A 441 -11.30 -12.54 -8.94
C ILE A 441 -10.12 -13.51 -8.90
N VAL A 442 -8.94 -13.07 -8.48
CA VAL A 442 -7.70 -13.85 -8.59
C VAL A 442 -7.01 -13.98 -7.23
N TRP A 443 -6.85 -15.21 -6.77
CA TRP A 443 -6.00 -15.53 -5.62
C TRP A 443 -4.67 -16.09 -6.15
N ASN A 444 -3.61 -15.29 -6.15
CA ASN A 444 -2.29 -15.66 -6.69
C ASN A 444 -1.45 -16.53 -5.74
N ARG A 445 -1.90 -16.75 -4.51
CA ARG A 445 -1.12 -17.37 -3.44
C ARG A 445 -1.95 -18.35 -2.62
N VAL A 446 -2.65 -19.25 -3.30
CA VAL A 446 -3.35 -20.37 -2.66
C VAL A 446 -2.32 -21.42 -2.32
N TRP A 447 -2.00 -21.55 -1.03
CA TRP A 447 -0.89 -22.37 -0.57
C TRP A 447 -1.31 -23.82 -0.30
N SER A 448 -0.48 -24.77 -0.71
CA SER A 448 -0.55 -26.14 -0.28
C SER A 448 0.83 -26.65 0.12
N ASP A 449 0.94 -27.29 1.30
CA ASP A 449 2.21 -27.79 1.81
C ASP A 449 2.74 -28.97 0.96
N GLN A 450 1.86 -29.86 0.53
CA GLN A 450 2.23 -31.10 -0.16
C GLN A 450 1.61 -31.27 -1.55
N GLY A 451 0.69 -30.37 -1.93
CA GLY A 451 -0.16 -30.60 -3.09
C GLY A 451 -1.15 -31.74 -2.89
N GLY A 452 -1.87 -32.11 -3.95
CA GLY A 452 -2.81 -33.22 -3.89
C GLY A 452 -4.19 -32.87 -4.41
N ARG A 453 -5.16 -33.74 -4.08
CA ARG A 453 -6.57 -33.54 -4.37
C ARG A 453 -7.23 -32.81 -3.21
N TYR A 454 -8.03 -31.81 -3.56
CA TYR A 454 -8.80 -31.01 -2.61
C TYR A 454 -10.26 -30.97 -3.03
N GLU A 455 -11.13 -30.82 -2.06
CA GLU A 455 -12.51 -30.38 -2.22
C GLU A 455 -12.52 -28.86 -2.00
N MET A 456 -12.93 -28.10 -3.02
CA MET A 456 -13.11 -26.65 -2.96
C MET A 456 -14.60 -26.38 -2.80
N ARG A 457 -14.98 -25.73 -1.70
CA ARG A 457 -16.34 -25.27 -1.43
C ARG A 457 -16.39 -23.75 -1.60
N ILE A 458 -17.17 -23.28 -2.55
CA ILE A 458 -17.35 -21.86 -2.89
C ILE A 458 -18.67 -21.38 -2.32
N VAL A 459 -18.66 -20.23 -1.65
CA VAL A 459 -19.85 -19.53 -1.14
C VAL A 459 -20.05 -18.26 -1.95
N TYR A 460 -21.29 -18.01 -2.38
CA TYR A 460 -21.67 -16.86 -3.20
C TYR A 460 -23.13 -16.46 -2.95
N LEU A 461 -23.50 -15.24 -3.34
CA LEU A 461 -24.89 -14.79 -3.31
C LEU A 461 -25.59 -15.24 -4.60
N PRO A 462 -26.65 -16.05 -4.52
CA PRO A 462 -27.38 -16.49 -5.70
C PRO A 462 -28.03 -15.32 -6.46
N ALA A 463 -27.95 -15.35 -7.77
CA ALA A 463 -28.61 -14.40 -8.64
C ALA A 463 -28.94 -15.05 -9.98
N GLU A 464 -30.01 -14.58 -10.64
CA GLU A 464 -30.41 -15.06 -11.95
C GLU A 464 -29.42 -14.66 -13.04
N ASN A 465 -29.36 -15.44 -14.11
CA ASN A 465 -28.54 -15.20 -15.29
C ASN A 465 -27.04 -14.97 -14.95
N ARG A 466 -26.51 -15.81 -14.05
CA ARG A 466 -25.11 -15.84 -13.67
C ARG A 466 -24.45 -17.14 -14.12
N GLY A 467 -23.16 -17.07 -14.35
CA GLY A 467 -22.32 -18.24 -14.64
C GLY A 467 -21.05 -18.18 -13.81
N LEU A 468 -20.42 -19.32 -13.59
CA LEU A 468 -19.16 -19.39 -12.86
C LEU A 468 -18.19 -20.32 -13.57
N GLU A 469 -17.04 -19.77 -13.93
CA GLU A 469 -15.86 -20.49 -14.39
C GLU A 469 -14.79 -20.39 -13.31
N VAL A 470 -14.29 -21.53 -12.85
CA VAL A 470 -13.18 -21.60 -11.90
C VAL A 470 -11.95 -22.08 -12.64
N VAL A 471 -10.85 -21.36 -12.53
CA VAL A 471 -9.57 -21.72 -13.14
C VAL A 471 -8.56 -21.97 -12.03
N VAL A 472 -7.99 -23.19 -11.97
CA VAL A 472 -6.95 -23.54 -11.01
C VAL A 472 -5.68 -23.88 -11.77
N ASN A 473 -4.60 -23.13 -11.55
CA ASN A 473 -3.32 -23.29 -12.25
C ASN A 473 -3.50 -23.37 -13.79
N GLY A 474 -4.37 -22.51 -14.35
CA GLY A 474 -4.67 -22.46 -15.79
C GLY A 474 -5.65 -23.53 -16.29
N LYS A 475 -6.13 -24.44 -15.47
CA LYS A 475 -7.15 -25.44 -15.84
C LYS A 475 -8.55 -24.93 -15.48
N SER A 476 -9.39 -24.75 -16.48
CA SER A 476 -10.75 -24.21 -16.35
C SER A 476 -11.80 -25.28 -16.17
N VAL A 477 -12.77 -25.00 -15.31
CA VAL A 477 -13.98 -25.82 -15.07
C VAL A 477 -15.20 -24.90 -15.01
N GLN A 478 -16.23 -25.20 -15.82
CA GLN A 478 -17.54 -24.57 -15.67
C GLN A 478 -18.28 -25.17 -14.48
N VAL A 479 -18.79 -24.31 -13.61
CA VAL A 479 -19.39 -24.72 -12.35
C VAL A 479 -20.90 -24.52 -12.39
N PRO A 480 -21.71 -25.57 -12.24
CA PRO A 480 -23.15 -25.42 -12.12
C PRO A 480 -23.51 -24.73 -10.81
N LEU A 481 -24.21 -23.58 -10.90
CA LEU A 481 -24.64 -22.81 -9.74
C LEU A 481 -25.89 -23.43 -9.11
N SER A 482 -25.99 -23.35 -7.78
CA SER A 482 -27.18 -23.75 -6.99
C SER A 482 -27.90 -22.54 -6.43
N ALA A 483 -29.18 -22.67 -6.17
CA ALA A 483 -29.98 -21.65 -5.49
C ALA A 483 -29.60 -21.47 -4.01
N GLU A 484 -28.86 -22.42 -3.44
CA GLU A 484 -28.40 -22.37 -2.05
C GLU A 484 -27.18 -21.45 -1.85
N GLY A 485 -26.57 -20.94 -2.94
CA GLY A 485 -25.39 -20.08 -2.85
C GLY A 485 -24.11 -20.81 -2.47
N VAL A 486 -24.08 -22.13 -2.65
CA VAL A 486 -22.92 -22.96 -2.33
C VAL A 486 -22.70 -24.01 -3.42
N VAL A 487 -21.47 -24.19 -3.81
CA VAL A 487 -21.07 -25.28 -4.71
C VAL A 487 -19.76 -25.89 -4.23
N THR A 488 -19.60 -27.18 -4.49
CA THR A 488 -18.40 -27.93 -4.16
C THR A 488 -17.87 -28.61 -5.41
N LEU A 489 -16.56 -28.53 -5.65
CA LEU A 489 -15.90 -29.18 -6.79
C LEU A 489 -14.52 -29.74 -6.39
N PRO A 490 -14.10 -30.84 -7.03
CA PRO A 490 -12.75 -31.37 -6.84
C PRO A 490 -11.73 -30.51 -7.59
N VAL A 491 -10.62 -30.17 -6.93
CA VAL A 491 -9.49 -29.47 -7.54
C VAL A 491 -8.17 -30.18 -7.23
N VAL A 492 -7.14 -29.88 -8.00
CA VAL A 492 -5.78 -30.37 -7.77
C VAL A 492 -4.86 -29.18 -7.56
N LEU A 493 -4.14 -29.19 -6.42
CA LEU A 493 -3.13 -28.19 -6.12
C LEU A 493 -1.73 -28.81 -6.22
N CYS A 494 -0.77 -27.98 -6.63
CA CYS A 494 0.65 -28.27 -6.56
C CYS A 494 1.21 -27.91 -5.18
N PRO A 495 2.34 -28.49 -4.74
CA PRO A 495 3.04 -27.99 -3.57
C PRO A 495 3.48 -26.53 -3.77
N GLY A 496 3.32 -25.71 -2.75
CA GLY A 496 3.61 -24.28 -2.80
C GLY A 496 2.42 -23.41 -3.21
N ASP A 497 2.72 -22.28 -3.85
CA ASP A 497 1.71 -21.32 -4.29
C ASP A 497 0.97 -21.84 -5.54
N ASN A 498 -0.35 -21.69 -5.54
CA ASN A 498 -1.25 -21.98 -6.64
C ASN A 498 -2.05 -20.72 -6.98
N THR A 499 -2.55 -20.66 -8.21
CA THR A 499 -3.47 -19.60 -8.65
C THR A 499 -4.89 -20.16 -8.77
N VAL A 500 -5.85 -19.46 -8.18
CA VAL A 500 -7.29 -19.70 -8.34
C VAL A 500 -7.91 -18.45 -8.92
N GLU A 501 -8.67 -18.60 -10.02
CA GLU A 501 -9.41 -17.50 -10.65
C GLU A 501 -10.90 -17.85 -10.69
N MET A 502 -11.76 -16.87 -10.45
CA MET A 502 -13.20 -16.99 -10.60
C MET A 502 -13.71 -15.87 -11.51
N THR A 503 -14.41 -16.25 -12.57
CA THR A 503 -14.94 -15.33 -13.58
C THR A 503 -16.11 -15.98 -14.34
N CYS A 504 -16.65 -15.30 -15.34
CA CYS A 504 -17.46 -15.89 -16.40
C CYS A 504 -17.28 -15.09 -17.69
N ARG A 505 -16.83 -15.71 -18.78
CA ARG A 505 -16.45 -14.97 -20.00
C ARG A 505 -17.62 -14.33 -20.73
N THR A 506 -18.82 -14.89 -20.61
CA THR A 506 -19.99 -14.51 -21.41
C THR A 506 -21.07 -13.77 -20.64
N GLN A 507 -21.01 -13.83 -19.33
CA GLN A 507 -21.97 -13.19 -18.41
C GLN A 507 -21.29 -12.86 -17.07
N TRP A 508 -22.00 -12.22 -16.15
CA TRP A 508 -21.48 -11.94 -14.82
C TRP A 508 -21.42 -13.22 -13.97
N ALA A 509 -20.36 -13.35 -13.18
CA ALA A 509 -20.30 -14.30 -12.08
C ALA A 509 -21.28 -13.89 -10.96
N PRO A 510 -21.72 -14.80 -10.08
CA PRO A 510 -22.42 -14.42 -8.86
C PRO A 510 -21.48 -13.61 -7.95
N ASP A 511 -22.04 -12.86 -7.02
CA ASP A 511 -21.24 -12.14 -6.03
C ASP A 511 -20.55 -13.16 -5.12
N ILE A 512 -19.22 -13.21 -5.16
CA ILE A 512 -18.44 -14.23 -4.45
C ILE A 512 -18.10 -13.74 -3.03
N ASP A 513 -18.37 -14.60 -2.05
CA ASP A 513 -18.01 -14.40 -0.65
C ASP A 513 -16.63 -14.99 -0.34
N GLN A 514 -16.49 -16.31 -0.42
CA GLN A 514 -15.26 -17.00 -0.09
C GLN A 514 -15.19 -18.37 -0.76
N PHE A 515 -14.01 -19.00 -0.66
CA PHE A 515 -13.93 -20.45 -0.81
C PHE A 515 -13.10 -21.09 0.32
N THR A 516 -13.40 -22.37 0.57
CA THR A 516 -12.61 -23.18 1.50
C THR A 516 -12.04 -24.40 0.79
N LEU A 517 -10.92 -24.90 1.31
CA LEU A 517 -10.21 -26.07 0.79
C LEU A 517 -10.10 -27.14 1.86
N LYS A 518 -10.45 -28.39 1.49
CA LYS A 518 -10.26 -29.57 2.32
C LYS A 518 -9.47 -30.62 1.52
N ARG A 519 -8.31 -31.01 2.02
CA ARG A 519 -7.50 -32.02 1.36
C ARG A 519 -8.19 -33.38 1.43
N THR A 520 -8.29 -34.10 0.31
CA THR A 520 -8.97 -35.40 0.19
C THR A 520 -8.04 -36.53 -0.18
N GLY A 521 -6.80 -36.26 -0.63
CA GLY A 521 -5.82 -37.29 -0.95
C GLY A 521 -4.66 -36.83 -1.81
N ASN A 522 -3.79 -37.75 -2.14
CA ASN A 522 -2.67 -37.52 -3.05
C ASN A 522 -3.11 -37.66 -4.52
N VAL A 523 -2.42 -36.98 -5.42
CA VAL A 523 -2.52 -37.27 -6.85
C VAL A 523 -1.79 -38.60 -7.09
N LYS A 524 -2.52 -39.60 -7.64
CA LYS A 524 -1.87 -40.87 -8.04
C LYS A 524 -0.99 -40.66 -9.26
#